data_0ea76c7fc15ab83c35753706fd64158e
#
_entry.id   0ea76c7fc15ab83c35753706fd64158e
#
_cell.length_a   1.000
_cell.length_b   1.000
_cell.length_c   1.000
_cell.angle_alpha   90.00
_cell.angle_beta   90.00
_cell.angle_gamma   90.00
#
_symmetry.space_group_name_H-M   'P 1'
#
loop_
_entity.id
_entity.type
_entity.pdbx_description
1 polymer ?
#
loop_
_entity_poly.entity_id
_entity_poly.type
_entity_poly.pdbx_seq_one_letter_code
_entity_poly.pdbx_strand_id
1 'polypeptide(L)'
;MDDENGERGDAEHQIPAGAAAVRDARRWLSRRSVLIAGASGLAVGGLAIGTATGKLPFSQALQRTLGVTSSNPTTQLGSTRVERVYSQARGRMVDLVFILPSKTPPKGLPMSLMLHGLHGNARSAAPTGTLKQLSSDVARKAVPAFGFVAVDGGDNYWHEVHPGDDPMAMLLEEVPQWLRARGFAGDTGQPFACTGVSMGGFGALVYTRRRVERRQPPAAVATLAPALILSWQEMAKRHIFTGLNDWTALDPLRHVDETKSVANGIWCGTEDPFVTGVRRYIDAAHPAVAHTAHGKHGDPFNRTVVPSVISFLGKHVPRKD
;
A
#
# COMPACT_ATOMS: atom_id res chain seq x y z
N MET A 1 -32.32 -67.99 -27.61
CA MET A 1 -33.55 -67.51 -28.23
C MET A 1 -33.40 -66.05 -28.16
N ASP A 2 -32.79 -65.63 -29.13
CA ASP A 2 -33.11 -64.91 -30.40
C ASP A 2 -33.04 -63.41 -30.16
N ASP A 3 -32.03 -62.78 -30.65
CA ASP A 3 -31.86 -62.11 -31.98
C ASP A 3 -32.66 -60.86 -32.08
N GLU A 4 -32.28 -59.80 -32.60
CA GLU A 4 -31.33 -59.34 -33.62
C GLU A 4 -31.34 -57.84 -33.65
N ASN A 5 -30.23 -57.21 -33.90
CA ASN A 5 -29.86 -56.36 -35.05
C ASN A 5 -30.63 -55.06 -35.34
N GLY A 6 -29.86 -54.08 -35.63
CA GLY A 6 -30.25 -52.95 -36.49
C GLY A 6 -29.42 -51.72 -36.21
N GLU A 7 -28.27 -51.62 -36.81
CA GLU A 7 -27.78 -50.75 -37.91
C GLU A 7 -27.73 -49.23 -37.62
N ARG A 8 -26.53 -48.75 -37.52
CA ARG A 8 -25.76 -47.79 -38.35
C ARG A 8 -26.54 -46.59 -38.96
N GLY A 9 -26.05 -45.43 -38.67
CA GLY A 9 -26.34 -44.25 -39.42
C GLY A 9 -25.22 -43.23 -39.18
N ASP A 10 -24.14 -43.39 -39.94
CA ASP A 10 -23.12 -42.36 -40.15
C ASP A 10 -23.74 -41.19 -40.91
N ALA A 11 -23.51 -40.01 -40.44
CA ALA A 11 -23.65 -38.80 -41.24
C ALA A 11 -22.49 -37.87 -40.95
N GLU A 12 -21.44 -38.04 -41.71
CA GLU A 12 -20.47 -36.96 -42.03
C GLU A 12 -21.23 -35.76 -42.55
N HIS A 13 -20.94 -34.60 -42.02
CA HIS A 13 -21.15 -33.38 -42.74
C HIS A 13 -19.95 -32.44 -42.59
N GLN A 14 -19.40 -32.24 -43.75
CA GLN A 14 -18.26 -31.50 -44.22
C GLN A 14 -18.19 -30.05 -43.71
N ILE A 15 -16.95 -29.68 -43.46
CA ILE A 15 -16.45 -28.31 -43.35
C ILE A 15 -16.44 -27.68 -44.73
N PRO A 16 -16.75 -26.42 -44.88
CA PRO A 16 -16.10 -25.61 -45.94
C PRO A 16 -15.11 -24.63 -45.35
N ALA A 17 -13.90 -24.75 -45.85
CA ALA A 17 -12.86 -23.77 -45.75
C ALA A 17 -13.26 -22.47 -46.50
N GLY A 18 -13.02 -21.37 -45.88
CA GLY A 18 -13.15 -20.05 -46.51
C GLY A 18 -12.00 -19.15 -46.03
N ALA A 19 -11.05 -19.01 -46.85
CA ALA A 19 -9.81 -18.28 -46.65
C ALA A 19 -10.01 -16.75 -46.65
N ALA A 20 -9.09 -16.10 -45.97
CA ALA A 20 -8.43 -14.83 -46.27
C ALA A 20 -9.28 -13.54 -46.23
N ALA A 21 -8.93 -12.67 -45.27
CA ALA A 21 -8.63 -11.26 -45.56
C ALA A 21 -7.77 -10.67 -44.45
N VAL A 22 -6.48 -10.69 -44.70
CA VAL A 22 -5.54 -9.73 -44.11
C VAL A 22 -5.83 -8.39 -44.78
N ARG A 23 -6.16 -7.38 -44.00
CA ARG A 23 -6.02 -5.99 -44.42
C ARG A 23 -5.63 -5.09 -43.29
N ASP A 24 -4.42 -4.62 -43.38
CA ASP A 24 -3.84 -3.38 -42.90
C ASP A 24 -4.83 -2.28 -42.54
N ALA A 25 -4.66 -1.73 -41.34
CA ALA A 25 -5.04 -0.35 -41.08
C ALA A 25 -4.03 0.28 -40.08
N ARG A 26 -2.84 0.52 -40.62
CA ARG A 26 -2.00 1.64 -40.14
C ARG A 26 -2.65 2.95 -40.61
N ARG A 27 -2.45 3.97 -39.80
CA ARG A 27 -2.75 5.40 -39.98
C ARG A 27 -4.07 5.88 -39.38
N TRP A 28 -3.92 6.58 -38.25
CA TRP A 28 -4.44 7.95 -38.10
C TRP A 28 -3.64 8.70 -37.03
N LEU A 29 -2.55 9.30 -37.44
CA LEU A 29 -1.96 10.47 -36.80
C LEU A 29 -2.73 11.68 -37.34
N SER A 30 -3.38 12.43 -36.50
CA SER A 30 -3.85 13.76 -36.86
C SER A 30 -3.48 14.73 -35.73
N ARG A 31 -2.46 15.51 -36.04
CA ARG A 31 -2.08 16.72 -35.32
C ARG A 31 -3.20 17.75 -35.49
N ARG A 32 -3.65 18.33 -34.38
CA ARG A 32 -4.26 19.67 -34.39
C ARG A 32 -3.72 20.49 -33.25
N SER A 33 -2.73 21.29 -33.62
CA SER A 33 -2.34 22.49 -32.90
C SER A 33 -3.48 23.50 -33.00
N VAL A 34 -3.95 24.05 -31.90
CA VAL A 34 -4.74 25.27 -31.90
C VAL A 34 -4.05 26.26 -30.96
N LEU A 35 -3.38 27.20 -31.61
CA LEU A 35 -2.97 28.47 -31.04
C LEU A 35 -4.24 29.33 -30.86
N ILE A 36 -4.50 29.83 -29.67
CA ILE A 36 -5.34 31.01 -29.48
C ILE A 36 -4.51 32.02 -28.71
N ALA A 37 -4.09 33.03 -29.44
CA ALA A 37 -3.63 34.30 -28.92
C ALA A 37 -4.84 35.17 -28.58
N GLY A 38 -4.81 35.84 -27.45
CA GLY A 38 -5.80 36.84 -27.05
C GLY A 38 -5.17 37.79 -26.05
N ALA A 39 -4.77 38.91 -26.58
CA ALA A 39 -4.14 40.04 -25.88
C ALA A 39 -5.18 40.97 -25.26
N SER A 40 -4.75 41.72 -24.27
CA SER A 40 -5.09 43.09 -23.83
C SER A 40 -4.96 43.19 -22.33
N GLY A 41 -4.28 44.08 -21.72
CA GLY A 41 -3.56 45.28 -22.09
C GLY A 41 -3.36 46.17 -20.89
N LEU A 42 -2.32 46.99 -20.97
CA LEU A 42 -2.08 48.25 -20.35
C LEU A 42 -1.67 48.25 -18.85
N ALA A 43 -0.68 48.89 -18.45
CA ALA A 43 0.41 49.73 -18.91
C ALA A 43 1.05 50.39 -17.69
N VAL A 44 2.24 50.79 -17.87
CA VAL A 44 2.98 51.95 -17.48
C VAL A 44 4.07 51.80 -16.41
N GLY A 45 5.25 51.99 -16.89
CA GLY A 45 6.35 52.79 -16.47
C GLY A 45 7.47 52.01 -15.82
N GLY A 46 8.52 51.81 -16.41
CA GLY A 46 9.52 52.56 -17.07
C GLY A 46 10.87 52.30 -16.46
N LEU A 47 11.76 52.08 -17.33
CA LEU A 47 13.21 52.24 -17.26
C LEU A 47 14.05 50.96 -17.21
N ALA A 48 14.73 50.92 -18.30
CA ALA A 48 15.64 49.92 -18.82
C ALA A 48 17.04 49.97 -18.17
N ILE A 49 17.80 48.93 -18.60
CA ILE A 49 19.25 48.87 -18.81
C ILE A 49 20.05 48.34 -17.61
N GLY A 50 20.74 47.25 -17.95
CA GLY A 50 21.94 46.86 -17.24
C GLY A 50 22.14 45.38 -17.09
N THR A 51 22.63 44.71 -18.14
CA THR A 51 23.40 43.48 -17.99
C THR A 51 24.64 43.76 -17.17
N ALA A 52 24.68 43.30 -15.93
CA ALA A 52 25.92 43.18 -15.18
C ALA A 52 25.78 42.13 -14.09
N THR A 53 26.53 41.08 -14.24
CA THR A 53 26.97 40.15 -13.20
C THR A 53 27.41 40.93 -11.96
N GLY A 54 26.63 40.83 -10.88
CA GLY A 54 27.02 41.44 -9.62
C GLY A 54 26.14 40.97 -8.48
N LYS A 55 26.68 40.11 -7.64
CA LYS A 55 26.14 39.78 -6.34
C LYS A 55 25.96 41.06 -5.53
N LEU A 56 24.74 41.46 -5.24
CA LEU A 56 24.45 42.54 -4.37
C LEU A 56 24.60 42.09 -2.90
N PRO A 57 25.53 42.67 -2.13
CA PRO A 57 25.74 42.29 -0.72
C PRO A 57 24.66 42.81 0.24
N PHE A 58 23.59 43.39 -0.26
CA PHE A 58 22.60 44.10 0.57
C PHE A 58 21.50 43.20 1.12
N SER A 59 21.27 42.02 0.54
CA SER A 59 20.20 41.10 0.98
C SER A 59 20.55 40.30 2.22
N GLN A 60 21.84 40.01 2.45
CA GLN A 60 22.27 39.23 3.60
C GLN A 60 22.32 40.01 4.92
N ALA A 61 22.54 41.33 4.86
CA ALA A 61 22.58 42.19 6.05
C ALA A 61 21.18 42.39 6.63
N LEU A 62 20.15 42.55 5.78
CA LEU A 62 18.77 42.76 6.22
C LEU A 62 18.16 41.51 6.85
N GLN A 63 18.56 40.31 6.36
CA GLN A 63 18.07 39.02 6.91
C GLN A 63 18.66 38.73 8.30
N ARG A 64 19.85 39.25 8.63
CA ARG A 64 20.45 39.10 9.96
C ARG A 64 19.82 40.02 11.00
N THR A 65 19.30 41.16 10.59
CA THR A 65 18.71 42.17 11.52
C THR A 65 17.27 41.82 11.89
N LEU A 66 16.58 40.99 11.08
CA LEU A 66 15.20 40.57 11.34
C LEU A 66 15.07 39.22 12.06
N GLY A 67 16.17 38.62 12.50
CA GLY A 67 16.12 37.35 13.25
C GLY A 67 15.49 36.17 12.48
N VAL A 68 15.29 36.32 11.17
CA VAL A 68 14.81 35.24 10.33
C VAL A 68 16.02 34.44 9.87
N THR A 69 16.59 33.67 10.77
CA THR A 69 17.36 32.51 10.39
C THR A 69 16.37 31.49 9.84
N SER A 70 15.99 31.62 8.59
CA SER A 70 15.44 30.50 7.84
C SER A 70 16.58 29.48 7.57
N SER A 71 17.00 28.79 8.61
CA SER A 71 17.53 27.48 8.44
C SER A 71 16.37 26.63 7.91
N ASN A 72 16.10 26.72 6.59
CA ASN A 72 15.43 25.62 5.92
C ASN A 72 16.33 24.42 6.20
N PRO A 73 15.93 23.46 7.06
CA PRO A 73 16.60 22.19 7.06
C PRO A 73 16.46 21.74 5.61
N THR A 74 17.56 21.47 4.94
CA THR A 74 17.54 20.80 3.65
C THR A 74 16.76 19.53 3.91
N THR A 75 15.47 19.53 3.55
CA THR A 75 14.56 18.42 3.82
C THR A 75 15.20 17.26 3.05
N GLN A 76 15.84 16.36 3.74
CA GLN A 76 16.39 15.17 3.10
C GLN A 76 15.19 14.46 2.53
N LEU A 77 15.03 14.61 1.21
CA LEU A 77 13.92 13.99 0.50
C LEU A 77 13.98 12.49 0.75
N GLY A 78 12.91 11.91 1.20
CA GLY A 78 12.76 10.48 1.31
C GLY A 78 12.99 9.78 -0.03
N SER A 79 13.12 8.48 0.00
CA SER A 79 13.35 7.70 -1.22
C SER A 79 12.47 6.45 -1.24
N THR A 80 12.09 6.06 -2.46
CA THR A 80 11.52 4.75 -2.74
C THR A 80 12.58 3.90 -3.43
N ARG A 81 12.80 2.69 -2.95
CA ARG A 81 13.70 1.72 -3.56
C ARG A 81 12.91 0.47 -3.90
N VAL A 82 13.06 -0.03 -5.12
CA VAL A 82 12.39 -1.24 -5.59
C VAL A 82 13.44 -2.28 -5.92
N GLU A 83 13.25 -3.46 -5.42
CA GLU A 83 14.06 -4.63 -5.70
C GLU A 83 13.16 -5.80 -6.10
N ARG A 84 13.70 -6.78 -6.81
CA ARG A 84 13.01 -8.04 -7.07
C ARG A 84 13.73 -9.16 -6.34
N VAL A 85 12.96 -9.97 -5.63
CA VAL A 85 13.46 -11.12 -4.88
C VAL A 85 12.63 -12.33 -5.23
N TYR A 86 13.24 -13.51 -5.17
CA TYR A 86 12.48 -14.75 -5.30
C TYR A 86 11.90 -15.11 -3.93
N SER A 87 10.60 -15.36 -3.89
CA SER A 87 9.90 -15.88 -2.72
C SER A 87 9.70 -17.38 -2.89
N GLN A 88 10.28 -18.16 -2.00
CA GLN A 88 10.06 -19.61 -1.95
C GLN A 88 8.62 -19.91 -1.56
N ALA A 89 8.09 -19.18 -0.56
CA ALA A 89 6.73 -19.34 -0.09
C ALA A 89 5.69 -19.04 -1.19
N ARG A 90 6.03 -18.18 -2.16
CA ARG A 90 5.16 -17.84 -3.28
C ARG A 90 5.51 -18.56 -4.59
N GLY A 91 6.63 -19.26 -4.64
CA GLY A 91 7.12 -19.92 -5.85
C GLY A 91 7.42 -18.97 -7.02
N ARG A 92 7.66 -17.66 -6.74
CA ARG A 92 7.81 -16.65 -7.79
C ARG A 92 8.67 -15.46 -7.40
N MET A 93 9.06 -14.68 -8.41
CA MET A 93 9.66 -13.35 -8.18
C MET A 93 8.60 -12.38 -7.70
N VAL A 94 8.90 -11.62 -6.65
CA VAL A 94 8.05 -10.56 -6.10
C VAL A 94 8.82 -9.24 -6.05
N ASP A 95 8.11 -8.12 -6.14
CA ASP A 95 8.68 -6.83 -5.87
C ASP A 95 8.77 -6.58 -4.37
N LEU A 96 9.90 -6.05 -3.95
CA LEU A 96 10.18 -5.60 -2.58
C LEU A 96 10.38 -4.09 -2.64
N VAL A 97 9.43 -3.35 -2.12
CA VAL A 97 9.40 -1.87 -2.22
C VAL A 97 9.64 -1.26 -0.85
N PHE A 98 10.70 -0.47 -0.74
CA PHE A 98 11.02 0.29 0.46
C PHE A 98 10.59 1.74 0.31
N ILE A 99 9.93 2.29 1.33
CA ILE A 99 9.60 3.70 1.46
C ILE A 99 10.39 4.22 2.66
N LEU A 100 11.40 5.01 2.40
CA LEU A 100 12.42 5.41 3.37
C LEU A 100 12.34 6.91 3.65
N PRO A 101 12.46 7.33 4.93
CA PRO A 101 12.35 8.75 5.30
C PRO A 101 13.49 9.60 4.76
N SER A 102 14.62 8.99 4.37
CA SER A 102 15.77 9.66 3.78
C SER A 102 16.48 8.75 2.77
N LYS A 103 17.35 9.31 1.93
CA LYS A 103 18.17 8.56 0.97
C LYS A 103 19.22 7.67 1.65
N THR A 104 19.66 8.08 2.84
CA THR A 104 20.64 7.37 3.67
C THR A 104 20.05 7.04 5.03
N PRO A 105 19.17 6.02 5.12
CA PRO A 105 18.55 5.65 6.37
C PRO A 105 19.58 5.07 7.34
N PRO A 106 19.39 5.22 8.66
CA PRO A 106 20.30 4.63 9.65
C PRO A 106 20.24 3.10 9.59
N LYS A 107 21.35 2.45 9.94
CA LYS A 107 21.41 0.99 10.10
C LYS A 107 20.39 0.55 11.16
N GLY A 108 19.70 -0.55 10.89
CA GLY A 108 18.69 -1.09 11.79
C GLY A 108 17.38 -0.27 11.80
N LEU A 109 17.13 0.59 10.76
CA LEU A 109 15.91 1.37 10.68
C LEU A 109 14.69 0.48 10.93
N PRO A 110 13.82 0.80 11.93
CA PRO A 110 12.58 0.07 12.12
C PRO A 110 11.69 0.12 10.88
N MET A 111 11.08 -1.00 10.53
CA MET A 111 10.24 -1.11 9.34
C MET A 111 8.83 -1.55 9.72
N SER A 112 7.82 -0.94 9.11
CA SER A 112 6.43 -1.41 9.11
C SER A 112 6.15 -2.13 7.78
N LEU A 113 5.45 -3.25 7.81
CA LEU A 113 4.85 -3.80 6.59
C LEU A 113 3.82 -2.84 6.03
N MET A 114 3.66 -2.83 4.69
CA MET A 114 2.60 -2.12 3.98
C MET A 114 1.96 -3.08 2.99
N LEU A 115 0.73 -3.51 3.28
CA LEU A 115 0.00 -4.51 2.51
C LEU A 115 -0.99 -3.84 1.56
N HIS A 116 -0.89 -4.20 0.26
CA HIS A 116 -1.76 -3.65 -0.78
C HIS A 116 -3.18 -4.22 -0.73
N GLY A 117 -4.13 -3.48 -1.30
CA GLY A 117 -5.50 -3.92 -1.50
C GLY A 117 -5.66 -4.83 -2.73
N LEU A 118 -6.90 -5.28 -2.96
CA LEU A 118 -7.25 -6.10 -4.12
C LEU A 118 -6.87 -5.37 -5.42
N HIS A 119 -6.34 -6.11 -6.39
CA HIS A 119 -5.80 -5.61 -7.67
C HIS A 119 -4.62 -4.64 -7.53
N GLY A 120 -4.05 -4.53 -6.32
CA GLY A 120 -2.83 -3.77 -6.06
C GLY A 120 -1.58 -4.62 -6.21
N ASN A 121 -0.46 -4.00 -5.88
CA ASN A 121 0.85 -4.63 -5.82
C ASN A 121 1.76 -3.86 -4.86
N ALA A 122 2.99 -4.31 -4.66
CA ALA A 122 3.95 -3.66 -3.77
C ALA A 122 4.18 -2.18 -4.09
N ARG A 123 4.15 -1.79 -5.37
CA ARG A 123 4.41 -0.41 -5.82
C ARG A 123 3.24 0.53 -5.55
N SER A 124 2.02 -0.01 -5.44
CA SER A 124 0.78 0.74 -5.19
C SER A 124 0.23 0.54 -3.76
N ALA A 125 0.97 -0.13 -2.88
CA ALA A 125 0.51 -0.45 -1.54
C ALA A 125 0.29 0.79 -0.66
N ALA A 126 1.13 1.79 -0.81
CA ALA A 126 1.08 2.99 0.01
C ALA A 126 0.12 4.04 -0.57
N PRO A 127 -0.76 4.63 0.25
CA PRO A 127 -1.57 5.77 -0.15
C PRO A 127 -0.73 6.94 -0.64
N THR A 128 -1.28 7.71 -1.57
CA THR A 128 -0.64 8.92 -2.11
C THR A 128 -0.22 9.87 -0.99
N GLY A 129 1.02 10.34 -1.05
CA GLY A 129 1.58 11.28 -0.07
C GLY A 129 2.32 10.63 1.10
N THR A 130 2.29 9.30 1.26
CA THR A 130 2.95 8.58 2.37
C THR A 130 4.44 8.90 2.47
N LEU A 131 5.20 8.85 1.37
CA LEU A 131 6.62 9.16 1.37
C LEU A 131 6.89 10.62 1.81
N LYS A 132 6.14 11.56 1.25
CA LYS A 132 6.28 12.99 1.57
C LYS A 132 6.00 13.26 3.05
N GLN A 133 4.91 12.70 3.57
CA GLN A 133 4.52 12.88 4.97
C GLN A 133 5.54 12.26 5.91
N LEU A 134 5.93 11.00 5.68
CA LEU A 134 6.93 10.30 6.49
C LEU A 134 8.25 11.09 6.54
N SER A 135 8.77 11.50 5.37
CA SER A 135 10.03 12.25 5.30
C SER A 135 9.95 13.58 6.04
N SER A 136 8.83 14.30 5.89
CA SER A 136 8.60 15.56 6.59
C SER A 136 8.55 15.37 8.11
N ASP A 137 7.79 14.36 8.58
CA ASP A 137 7.60 14.14 10.01
C ASP A 137 8.87 13.67 10.70
N VAL A 138 9.67 12.83 10.04
CA VAL A 138 10.99 12.41 10.53
C VAL A 138 11.98 13.57 10.53
N ALA A 139 12.02 14.37 9.46
CA ALA A 139 12.96 15.51 9.36
C ALA A 139 12.71 16.58 10.44
N ARG A 140 11.44 16.86 10.77
CA ARG A 140 11.07 17.79 11.85
C ARG A 140 11.00 17.13 13.23
N LYS A 141 11.40 15.88 13.35
CA LYS A 141 11.37 15.09 14.61
C LYS A 141 9.99 14.96 15.24
N ALA A 142 8.92 15.03 14.44
CA ALA A 142 7.55 14.80 14.91
C ALA A 142 7.29 13.32 15.21
N VAL A 143 8.02 12.43 14.52
CA VAL A 143 8.07 10.99 14.78
C VAL A 143 9.50 10.50 14.75
N PRO A 144 9.83 9.40 15.46
CA PRO A 144 11.09 8.70 15.28
C PRO A 144 11.26 8.22 13.84
N ALA A 145 12.50 8.00 13.39
CA ALA A 145 12.76 7.49 12.07
C ALA A 145 12.30 6.02 11.94
N PHE A 146 11.47 5.74 10.95
CA PHE A 146 11.09 4.40 10.52
C PHE A 146 10.81 4.40 9.01
N GLY A 147 10.63 3.23 8.42
CA GLY A 147 10.28 3.07 7.01
C GLY A 147 9.16 2.08 6.81
N PHE A 148 8.70 1.95 5.56
CA PHE A 148 7.77 0.90 5.15
C PHE A 148 8.45 -0.05 4.19
N VAL A 149 8.03 -1.30 4.22
CA VAL A 149 8.33 -2.32 3.22
C VAL A 149 7.03 -2.92 2.71
N ALA A 150 6.85 -2.91 1.39
CA ALA A 150 5.73 -3.54 0.73
C ALA A 150 6.21 -4.69 -0.16
N VAL A 151 5.39 -5.72 -0.29
CA VAL A 151 5.65 -6.90 -1.12
C VAL A 151 4.40 -7.26 -1.93
N ASP A 152 4.58 -7.97 -3.04
CA ASP A 152 3.44 -8.47 -3.81
C ASP A 152 2.80 -9.67 -3.10
N GLY A 153 1.56 -9.52 -2.67
CA GLY A 153 0.77 -10.56 -2.03
C GLY A 153 -0.18 -11.31 -2.96
N GLY A 154 -0.47 -10.76 -4.14
CA GLY A 154 -1.53 -11.25 -5.04
C GLY A 154 -2.93 -10.92 -4.52
N ASP A 155 -3.95 -11.35 -5.25
CA ASP A 155 -5.37 -11.06 -4.97
C ASP A 155 -6.03 -12.19 -4.14
N ASN A 156 -5.40 -12.61 -3.06
CA ASN A 156 -5.73 -13.81 -2.30
C ASN A 156 -6.00 -13.56 -0.80
N TYR A 157 -6.34 -12.33 -0.41
CA TYR A 157 -6.58 -11.97 1.00
C TYR A 157 -5.45 -12.36 1.95
N TRP A 158 -4.22 -12.41 1.41
CA TRP A 158 -2.98 -12.67 2.14
C TRP A 158 -2.90 -14.07 2.77
N HIS A 159 -3.56 -15.05 2.15
CA HIS A 159 -3.45 -16.46 2.55
C HIS A 159 -3.18 -17.37 1.36
N GLU A 160 -2.79 -18.59 1.62
CA GLU A 160 -2.53 -19.60 0.60
C GLU A 160 -3.87 -20.06 0.00
N VAL A 161 -4.16 -19.63 -1.24
CA VAL A 161 -5.33 -20.09 -2.02
C VAL A 161 -4.96 -21.31 -2.85
N HIS A 162 -3.72 -21.34 -3.33
CA HIS A 162 -3.18 -22.43 -4.13
C HIS A 162 -1.93 -22.99 -3.46
N PRO A 163 -1.78 -24.31 -3.35
CA PRO A 163 -0.61 -24.93 -2.75
C PRO A 163 0.70 -24.38 -3.34
N GLY A 164 1.61 -23.93 -2.49
CA GLY A 164 2.90 -23.36 -2.90
C GLY A 164 2.85 -21.87 -3.28
N ASP A 165 1.74 -21.18 -3.05
CA ASP A 165 1.64 -19.71 -3.17
C ASP A 165 1.09 -19.12 -1.86
N ASP A 166 1.91 -19.12 -0.81
CA ASP A 166 1.56 -18.64 0.53
C ASP A 166 2.16 -17.26 0.82
N PRO A 167 1.39 -16.17 0.62
CA PRO A 167 1.85 -14.82 0.95
C PRO A 167 2.01 -14.59 2.46
N MET A 168 1.27 -15.31 3.31
CA MET A 168 1.41 -15.15 4.76
C MET A 168 2.73 -15.77 5.25
N ALA A 169 3.11 -16.94 4.75
CA ALA A 169 4.43 -17.51 5.01
C ALA A 169 5.56 -16.59 4.53
N MET A 170 5.43 -15.99 3.33
CA MET A 170 6.37 -14.97 2.85
C MET A 170 6.52 -13.82 3.87
N LEU A 171 5.41 -13.26 4.37
CA LEU A 171 5.45 -12.15 5.34
C LEU A 171 6.12 -12.56 6.67
N LEU A 172 5.84 -13.76 7.13
CA LEU A 172 6.26 -14.22 8.46
C LEU A 172 7.71 -14.74 8.48
N GLU A 173 8.16 -15.35 7.38
CA GLU A 173 9.45 -16.07 7.33
C GLU A 173 10.48 -15.35 6.46
N GLU A 174 10.11 -14.90 5.26
CA GLU A 174 11.07 -14.41 4.29
C GLU A 174 11.33 -12.90 4.42
N VAL A 175 10.30 -12.10 4.64
CA VAL A 175 10.46 -10.64 4.80
C VAL A 175 11.42 -10.30 5.93
N PRO A 176 11.39 -10.92 7.12
CA PRO A 176 12.39 -10.65 8.15
C PRO A 176 13.83 -10.95 7.71
N GLN A 177 14.02 -12.02 6.96
CA GLN A 177 15.35 -12.38 6.44
C GLN A 177 15.84 -11.35 5.41
N TRP A 178 14.95 -10.90 4.51
CA TRP A 178 15.27 -9.89 3.50
C TRP A 178 15.59 -8.53 4.13
N LEU A 179 14.86 -8.14 5.18
CA LEU A 179 15.11 -6.90 5.91
C LEU A 179 16.46 -6.95 6.64
N ARG A 180 16.72 -8.03 7.38
CA ARG A 180 17.99 -8.23 8.09
C ARG A 180 19.19 -8.20 7.14
N ALA A 181 19.12 -8.91 6.01
CA ALA A 181 20.17 -8.93 5.00
C ALA A 181 20.51 -7.55 4.43
N ARG A 182 19.55 -6.60 4.53
CA ARG A 182 19.71 -5.21 4.06
C ARG A 182 20.00 -4.21 5.18
N GLY A 183 20.17 -4.70 6.40
CA GLY A 183 20.46 -3.86 7.57
C GLY A 183 19.25 -3.07 8.07
N PHE A 184 18.02 -3.55 7.82
CA PHE A 184 16.77 -2.98 8.33
C PHE A 184 16.19 -3.81 9.47
N ALA A 185 15.26 -3.20 10.23
CA ALA A 185 14.49 -3.80 11.31
C ALA A 185 15.35 -4.49 12.39
N GLY A 186 16.48 -3.89 12.71
CA GLY A 186 17.41 -4.40 13.73
C GLY A 186 18.00 -5.77 13.40
N ASP A 187 18.43 -6.49 14.43
CA ASP A 187 19.14 -7.78 14.27
C ASP A 187 18.21 -8.93 13.88
N THR A 188 16.93 -8.84 14.24
CA THR A 188 15.95 -9.87 13.91
C THR A 188 15.37 -9.70 12.50
N GLY A 189 15.40 -8.49 11.94
CA GLY A 189 14.72 -8.15 10.71
C GLY A 189 13.20 -8.11 10.84
N GLN A 190 12.64 -8.28 12.04
CA GLN A 190 11.20 -8.32 12.25
C GLN A 190 10.57 -6.94 12.09
N PRO A 191 9.54 -6.79 11.23
CA PRO A 191 8.75 -5.56 11.19
C PRO A 191 8.13 -5.24 12.56
N PHE A 192 8.28 -3.99 13.00
CA PHE A 192 7.70 -3.57 14.28
C PHE A 192 6.19 -3.39 14.21
N ALA A 193 5.65 -3.15 13.02
CA ALA A 193 4.24 -2.92 12.78
C ALA A 193 3.81 -3.48 11.42
N CYS A 194 2.49 -3.61 11.26
CA CYS A 194 1.88 -3.93 9.97
C CYS A 194 0.81 -2.90 9.62
N THR A 195 0.84 -2.40 8.40
CA THR A 195 -0.14 -1.47 7.86
C THR A 195 -0.75 -2.08 6.61
N GLY A 196 -2.05 -1.85 6.38
CA GLY A 196 -2.67 -2.36 5.16
C GLY A 196 -3.93 -1.60 4.76
N VAL A 197 -4.22 -1.62 3.46
CA VAL A 197 -5.37 -0.96 2.85
C VAL A 197 -6.35 -2.02 2.33
N SER A 198 -7.64 -1.90 2.63
CA SER A 198 -8.68 -2.77 2.08
C SER A 198 -8.41 -4.27 2.37
N MET A 199 -8.23 -5.10 1.34
CA MET A 199 -7.75 -6.47 1.46
C MET A 199 -6.43 -6.56 2.26
N GLY A 200 -5.52 -5.60 2.08
CA GLY A 200 -4.29 -5.50 2.88
C GLY A 200 -4.57 -5.21 4.35
N GLY A 201 -5.64 -4.48 4.66
CA GLY A 201 -6.10 -4.25 6.03
C GLY A 201 -6.60 -5.55 6.70
N PHE A 202 -7.33 -6.38 5.96
CA PHE A 202 -7.66 -7.74 6.39
C PHE A 202 -6.39 -8.55 6.66
N GLY A 203 -5.47 -8.57 5.70
CA GLY A 203 -4.19 -9.27 5.82
C GLY A 203 -3.33 -8.78 6.99
N ALA A 204 -3.33 -7.47 7.28
CA ALA A 204 -2.58 -6.90 8.41
C ALA A 204 -3.11 -7.38 9.76
N LEU A 205 -4.43 -7.54 9.91
CA LEU A 205 -5.04 -8.11 11.10
C LEU A 205 -4.73 -9.60 11.24
N VAL A 206 -4.80 -10.38 10.15
CA VAL A 206 -4.41 -11.79 10.15
C VAL A 206 -2.92 -11.95 10.47
N TYR A 207 -2.03 -11.16 9.84
CA TYR A 207 -0.60 -11.15 10.15
C TYR A 207 -0.35 -10.87 11.63
N THR A 208 -1.03 -9.87 12.19
CA THR A 208 -0.90 -9.51 13.61
C THR A 208 -1.26 -10.68 14.50
N ARG A 209 -2.38 -11.37 14.24
CA ARG A 209 -2.78 -12.57 14.96
C ARG A 209 -1.72 -13.67 14.86
N ARG A 210 -1.25 -13.99 13.65
CA ARG A 210 -0.21 -14.99 13.45
C ARG A 210 1.10 -14.69 14.20
N ARG A 211 1.44 -13.40 14.31
CA ARG A 211 2.60 -12.95 15.12
C ARG A 211 2.36 -13.13 16.62
N VAL A 212 1.13 -12.86 17.11
CA VAL A 212 0.76 -13.10 18.52
C VAL A 212 0.80 -14.59 18.85
N GLU A 213 0.24 -15.46 17.99
CA GLU A 213 0.29 -16.92 18.13
C GLU A 213 1.74 -17.44 18.23
N ARG A 214 2.67 -16.80 17.52
CA ARG A 214 4.10 -17.10 17.53
C ARG A 214 4.86 -16.48 18.73
N ARG A 215 4.16 -15.78 19.64
CA ARG A 215 4.75 -15.04 20.75
C ARG A 215 5.75 -13.94 20.30
N GLN A 216 5.51 -13.36 19.15
CA GLN A 216 6.29 -12.29 18.54
C GLN A 216 5.39 -11.14 18.09
N PRO A 217 4.50 -10.60 18.94
CA PRO A 217 3.52 -9.59 18.55
C PRO A 217 4.21 -8.38 17.93
N PRO A 218 3.65 -7.76 16.88
CA PRO A 218 4.10 -6.45 16.45
C PRO A 218 3.72 -5.41 17.50
N ALA A 219 4.41 -4.28 17.52
CA ALA A 219 4.09 -3.18 18.43
C ALA A 219 2.78 -2.49 18.07
N ALA A 220 2.41 -2.48 16.77
CA ALA A 220 1.19 -1.87 16.29
C ALA A 220 0.66 -2.49 15.00
N VAL A 221 -0.66 -2.34 14.78
CA VAL A 221 -1.31 -2.58 13.48
C VAL A 221 -2.13 -1.35 13.10
N ALA A 222 -2.03 -0.92 11.85
CA ALA A 222 -2.75 0.23 11.31
C ALA A 222 -3.51 -0.17 10.03
N THR A 223 -4.83 -0.06 10.03
CA THR A 223 -5.65 -0.50 8.91
C THR A 223 -6.49 0.64 8.32
N LEU A 224 -6.44 0.77 7.00
CA LEU A 224 -7.17 1.77 6.24
C LEU A 224 -8.27 1.06 5.44
N ALA A 225 -9.53 1.38 5.76
CA ALA A 225 -10.69 0.79 5.11
C ALA A 225 -10.61 -0.74 4.97
N PRO A 226 -10.27 -1.51 6.03
CA PRO A 226 -10.05 -2.94 5.93
C PRO A 226 -11.29 -3.66 5.41
N ALA A 227 -11.10 -4.64 4.52
CA ALA A 227 -12.18 -5.40 3.90
C ALA A 227 -12.82 -6.39 4.89
N LEU A 228 -13.49 -5.86 5.91
CA LEU A 228 -14.19 -6.60 6.95
C LEU A 228 -15.62 -6.92 6.48
N ILE A 229 -15.81 -8.11 5.94
CA ILE A 229 -17.05 -8.58 5.32
C ILE A 229 -17.87 -9.33 6.35
N LEU A 230 -19.18 -9.04 6.39
CA LEU A 230 -20.05 -9.52 7.46
C LEU A 230 -20.69 -10.88 7.20
N SER A 231 -20.74 -11.34 5.96
CA SER A 231 -21.38 -12.60 5.59
C SER A 231 -20.56 -13.43 4.63
N TRP A 232 -20.71 -14.75 4.75
CA TRP A 232 -20.13 -15.69 3.80
C TRP A 232 -20.66 -15.46 2.38
N GLN A 233 -21.93 -15.13 2.22
CA GLN A 233 -22.52 -14.88 0.91
C GLN A 233 -21.79 -13.76 0.15
N GLU A 234 -21.39 -12.71 0.84
CA GLU A 234 -20.61 -11.61 0.24
C GLU A 234 -19.13 -11.97 0.05
N MET A 235 -18.54 -12.75 0.95
CA MET A 235 -17.16 -13.20 0.80
C MET A 235 -17.03 -14.22 -0.33
N ALA A 236 -17.96 -15.15 -0.47
CA ALA A 236 -17.96 -16.19 -1.50
C ALA A 236 -17.91 -15.64 -2.94
N LYS A 237 -18.49 -14.45 -3.17
CA LYS A 237 -18.42 -13.77 -4.48
C LYS A 237 -17.00 -13.43 -4.94
N ARG A 238 -16.03 -13.47 -4.05
CA ARG A 238 -14.61 -13.19 -4.36
C ARG A 238 -13.84 -14.40 -4.81
N HIS A 239 -14.39 -15.59 -4.64
CA HIS A 239 -13.77 -16.87 -5.03
C HIS A 239 -12.37 -17.09 -4.45
N ILE A 240 -12.13 -16.58 -3.23
CA ILE A 240 -10.82 -16.63 -2.56
C ILE A 240 -10.75 -17.76 -1.53
N PHE A 241 -11.87 -18.04 -0.86
CA PHE A 241 -11.95 -19.07 0.17
C PHE A 241 -12.70 -20.29 -0.37
N THR A 242 -12.29 -21.49 0.04
CA THR A 242 -12.89 -22.76 -0.40
C THR A 242 -14.26 -23.00 0.25
N GLY A 243 -14.56 -22.32 1.35
CA GLY A 243 -15.83 -22.46 2.05
C GLY A 243 -15.91 -21.57 3.29
N LEU A 244 -17.08 -21.63 3.95
CA LEU A 244 -17.36 -20.87 5.17
C LEU A 244 -16.30 -21.12 6.26
N ASN A 245 -15.93 -22.39 6.49
CA ASN A 245 -14.97 -22.75 7.53
C ASN A 245 -13.57 -22.18 7.27
N ASP A 246 -13.12 -22.21 6.02
CA ASP A 246 -11.86 -21.64 5.60
C ASP A 246 -11.83 -20.13 5.83
N TRP A 247 -12.88 -19.41 5.40
CA TRP A 247 -13.00 -18.00 5.67
C TRP A 247 -13.06 -17.68 7.17
N THR A 248 -13.89 -18.37 7.93
CA THR A 248 -14.09 -18.08 9.37
C THR A 248 -12.83 -18.34 10.19
N ALA A 249 -11.96 -19.24 9.75
CA ALA A 249 -10.65 -19.47 10.37
C ALA A 249 -9.70 -18.26 10.25
N LEU A 250 -9.93 -17.37 9.28
CA LEU A 250 -9.10 -16.20 9.04
C LEU A 250 -9.81 -14.87 9.31
N ASP A 251 -11.15 -14.85 9.41
CA ASP A 251 -11.95 -13.64 9.55
C ASP A 251 -11.58 -12.82 10.80
N PRO A 252 -11.00 -11.60 10.64
CA PRO A 252 -10.59 -10.79 11.78
C PRO A 252 -11.72 -10.42 12.73
N LEU A 253 -12.98 -10.41 12.28
CA LEU A 253 -14.15 -10.13 13.13
C LEU A 253 -14.44 -11.25 14.12
N ARG A 254 -13.92 -12.45 13.88
CA ARG A 254 -14.07 -13.62 14.76
C ARG A 254 -12.89 -13.83 15.69
N HIS A 255 -11.78 -13.14 15.41
CA HIS A 255 -10.51 -13.29 16.10
C HIS A 255 -10.02 -11.99 16.77
N VAL A 256 -10.94 -11.11 17.13
CA VAL A 256 -10.64 -9.79 17.71
C VAL A 256 -9.86 -9.94 19.02
N ASP A 257 -10.26 -10.86 19.87
CA ASP A 257 -9.67 -11.06 21.19
C ASP A 257 -8.19 -11.46 21.14
N GLU A 258 -7.80 -12.17 20.09
CA GLU A 258 -6.44 -12.66 19.89
C GLU A 258 -5.44 -11.52 19.59
N THR A 259 -5.93 -10.36 19.17
CA THR A 259 -5.09 -9.20 18.79
C THR A 259 -5.20 -8.02 19.77
N LYS A 260 -5.98 -8.12 20.84
CA LYS A 260 -6.22 -7.03 21.80
C LYS A 260 -4.97 -6.51 22.51
N SER A 261 -3.93 -7.33 22.61
CA SER A 261 -2.65 -6.93 23.21
C SER A 261 -1.80 -6.03 22.33
N VAL A 262 -2.15 -5.90 21.05
CA VAL A 262 -1.42 -5.11 20.06
C VAL A 262 -2.10 -3.75 19.88
N ALA A 263 -1.32 -2.67 19.90
CA ALA A 263 -1.87 -1.34 19.63
C ALA A 263 -2.50 -1.32 18.24
N ASN A 264 -3.78 -0.96 18.16
CA ASN A 264 -4.57 -1.01 16.93
C ASN A 264 -5.08 0.38 16.56
N GLY A 265 -4.90 0.76 15.29
CA GLY A 265 -5.48 1.94 14.68
C GLY A 265 -6.29 1.57 13.44
N ILE A 266 -7.49 2.11 13.32
CA ILE A 266 -8.38 1.86 12.19
C ILE A 266 -8.97 3.15 11.65
N TRP A 267 -8.93 3.32 10.33
CA TRP A 267 -9.44 4.48 9.60
C TRP A 267 -10.37 4.00 8.49
N CYS A 268 -11.57 4.58 8.37
CA CYS A 268 -12.53 4.20 7.34
C CYS A 268 -13.42 5.38 6.94
N GLY A 269 -13.75 5.45 5.65
CA GLY A 269 -14.74 6.40 5.17
C GLY A 269 -16.16 6.00 5.57
N THR A 270 -17.03 6.98 5.86
CA THR A 270 -18.44 6.70 6.23
C THR A 270 -19.29 6.19 5.07
N GLU A 271 -18.83 6.38 3.83
CA GLU A 271 -19.45 5.87 2.60
C GLU A 271 -18.71 4.65 2.02
N ASP A 272 -17.78 4.08 2.81
CA ASP A 272 -17.04 2.89 2.42
C ASP A 272 -17.94 1.65 2.52
N PRO A 273 -17.93 0.73 1.55
CA PRO A 273 -18.74 -0.48 1.59
C PRO A 273 -18.42 -1.39 2.79
N PHE A 274 -17.24 -1.27 3.38
CA PHE A 274 -16.82 -2.05 4.55
C PHE A 274 -17.10 -1.36 5.89
N VAL A 275 -17.65 -0.14 5.91
CA VAL A 275 -17.80 0.67 7.13
C VAL A 275 -18.59 -0.03 8.22
N THR A 276 -19.61 -0.84 7.86
CA THR A 276 -20.39 -1.59 8.84
C THR A 276 -19.55 -2.67 9.54
N GLY A 277 -18.73 -3.40 8.79
CA GLY A 277 -17.77 -4.36 9.36
C GLY A 277 -16.70 -3.67 10.20
N VAL A 278 -16.22 -2.51 9.76
CA VAL A 278 -15.27 -1.68 10.51
C VAL A 278 -15.85 -1.21 11.85
N ARG A 279 -17.08 -0.72 11.86
CA ARG A 279 -17.77 -0.32 13.10
C ARG A 279 -17.89 -1.49 14.07
N ARG A 280 -18.32 -2.66 13.57
CA ARG A 280 -18.40 -3.88 14.39
C ARG A 280 -17.04 -4.27 14.98
N TYR A 281 -15.96 -4.12 14.19
CA TYR A 281 -14.61 -4.36 14.68
C TYR A 281 -14.19 -3.34 15.74
N ILE A 282 -14.49 -2.05 15.54
CA ILE A 282 -14.23 -0.98 16.52
C ILE A 282 -14.91 -1.26 17.84
N ASP A 283 -16.20 -1.64 17.80
CA ASP A 283 -16.99 -1.94 19.00
C ASP A 283 -16.45 -3.15 19.77
N ALA A 284 -15.87 -4.13 19.09
CA ALA A 284 -15.30 -5.32 19.71
C ALA A 284 -13.85 -5.15 20.18
N ALA A 285 -13.03 -4.47 19.36
CA ALA A 285 -11.58 -4.35 19.59
C ALA A 285 -11.18 -3.19 20.48
N HIS A 286 -12.01 -2.15 20.59
CA HIS A 286 -11.70 -0.89 21.28
C HIS A 286 -10.32 -0.34 20.90
N PRO A 287 -10.05 -0.09 19.59
CA PRO A 287 -8.72 0.27 19.12
C PRO A 287 -8.25 1.60 19.70
N ALA A 288 -6.92 1.78 19.84
CA ALA A 288 -6.32 3.01 20.33
C ALA A 288 -6.63 4.23 19.43
N VAL A 289 -6.87 3.98 18.15
CA VAL A 289 -7.38 4.98 17.20
C VAL A 289 -8.54 4.35 16.42
N ALA A 290 -9.72 4.95 16.57
CA ALA A 290 -10.90 4.65 15.77
C ALA A 290 -11.30 5.93 15.02
N HIS A 291 -11.04 6.01 13.72
CA HIS A 291 -11.32 7.20 12.94
C HIS A 291 -12.27 6.88 11.79
N THR A 292 -13.48 7.42 11.85
CA THR A 292 -14.43 7.38 10.74
C THR A 292 -14.76 8.81 10.32
N ALA A 293 -14.62 9.11 9.02
CA ALA A 293 -14.90 10.44 8.48
C ALA A 293 -15.54 10.31 7.09
N HIS A 294 -16.12 11.41 6.61
CA HIS A 294 -16.71 11.43 5.27
C HIS A 294 -15.70 10.99 4.20
N GLY A 295 -16.11 10.03 3.36
CA GLY A 295 -15.30 9.52 2.26
C GLY A 295 -15.72 8.12 1.82
N LYS A 296 -15.34 7.80 0.59
CA LYS A 296 -15.56 6.50 -0.05
C LYS A 296 -14.31 5.64 0.02
N HIS A 297 -14.45 4.38 -0.35
CA HIS A 297 -13.34 3.45 -0.49
C HIS A 297 -12.31 3.93 -1.52
N GLY A 298 -11.03 3.98 -1.14
CA GLY A 298 -9.93 4.26 -2.06
C GLY A 298 -9.01 5.41 -1.64
N ASP A 299 -8.08 5.74 -2.53
CA ASP A 299 -7.00 6.70 -2.26
C ASP A 299 -7.49 8.11 -1.91
N PRO A 300 -8.59 8.65 -2.47
CA PRO A 300 -9.10 9.95 -2.06
C PRO A 300 -9.36 10.09 -0.55
N PHE A 301 -9.83 9.03 0.10
CA PHE A 301 -9.96 9.00 1.56
C PHE A 301 -8.62 8.63 2.21
N ASN A 302 -7.97 7.57 1.76
CA ASN A 302 -6.78 7.03 2.42
C ASN A 302 -5.66 8.07 2.55
N ARG A 303 -5.42 8.88 1.52
CA ARG A 303 -4.41 9.95 1.56
C ARG A 303 -4.68 11.01 2.62
N THR A 304 -5.93 11.25 2.99
CA THR A 304 -6.27 12.25 4.01
C THR A 304 -5.89 11.81 5.41
N VAL A 305 -5.86 10.50 5.66
CA VAL A 305 -5.54 9.92 6.97
C VAL A 305 -4.06 9.54 7.14
N VAL A 306 -3.25 9.62 6.08
CA VAL A 306 -1.81 9.34 6.12
C VAL A 306 -1.08 10.03 7.28
N PRO A 307 -1.29 11.32 7.57
CA PRO A 307 -0.63 11.98 8.70
C PRO A 307 -0.96 11.32 10.05
N SER A 308 -2.22 10.94 10.24
CA SER A 308 -2.68 10.25 11.46
C SER A 308 -2.09 8.86 11.59
N VAL A 309 -2.01 8.11 10.49
CA VAL A 309 -1.39 6.77 10.44
C VAL A 309 0.09 6.83 10.79
N ILE A 310 0.83 7.78 10.18
CA ILE A 310 2.27 7.95 10.46
C ILE A 310 2.50 8.38 11.90
N SER A 311 1.70 9.31 12.43
CA SER A 311 1.76 9.73 13.83
C SER A 311 1.47 8.56 14.78
N PHE A 312 0.46 7.74 14.48
CA PHE A 312 0.14 6.55 15.27
C PHE A 312 1.30 5.56 15.28
N LEU A 313 1.81 5.18 14.11
CA LEU A 313 2.94 4.26 14.01
C LEU A 313 4.19 4.80 14.70
N GLY A 314 4.45 6.11 14.56
CA GLY A 314 5.59 6.78 15.17
C GLY A 314 5.63 6.65 16.70
N LYS A 315 4.47 6.60 17.36
CA LYS A 315 4.35 6.37 18.82
C LYS A 315 4.75 4.97 19.25
N HIS A 316 4.73 4.01 18.31
CA HIS A 316 5.00 2.59 18.55
C HIS A 316 6.32 2.12 17.95
N VAL A 317 7.12 3.03 17.39
CA VAL A 317 8.49 2.70 16.96
C VAL A 317 9.30 2.25 18.18
N PRO A 318 9.95 1.07 18.15
CA PRO A 318 10.79 0.61 19.23
C PRO A 318 11.88 1.62 19.59
N ARG A 319 12.03 1.93 20.85
CA ARG A 319 13.14 2.75 21.32
C ARG A 319 14.41 1.94 21.21
N LYS A 320 15.50 2.55 20.75
CA LYS A 320 16.83 1.97 20.92
C LYS A 320 17.23 2.22 22.37
N ASP A 321 17.44 1.16 23.08
CA ASP A 321 18.09 1.23 24.39
C ASP A 321 19.54 1.71 24.24
#